data_ff65234f0a318477fb1e29690ffcc735
#
_entry.id   ff65234f0a318477fb1e29690ffcc735
#
_cell.length_a   1.000
_cell.length_b   1.000
_cell.length_c   1.000
_cell.angle_alpha   90.00
_cell.angle_beta   90.00
_cell.angle_gamma   90.00
#
_symmetry.space_group_name_H-M   'P 1'
#
loop_
_entity.id
_entity.type
_entity.pdbx_description
1 polymer ?
#
loop_
_entity_poly.entity_id
_entity_poly.type
_entity_poly.pdbx_seq_one_letter_code
_entity_poly.pdbx_strand_id
1 'polypeptide(L)'
;MRRSLIRTGRPLLQTIAVAMGFHFVAPGSVAPSEAWFAATLDGAQLLAKQVELDFVRDLGRLDFVVTGACAVDPRTGVQFGMGRGFFDIEWALLSELGVVDEKTPVVVCVHDCQVVELGLTPSSHDTAADWILTPTRTMRIAGRRRNPSGIRWELVDEARLAEIDPLRQLSSARAAIAGTRTADAGRPASSAAAEPPTATDAQRLVREKVWTSLRSVARPDSRFHWDFASFIADFERSDVCAERLRSFESWTSSQLIFITPDNSTEPVRRAAISDGKAFLMSTYGIRRGFLALDPRDVPVSDLAYAATLDGMDHYARPVNLDEVAKLGHIGLLVTGGSAVSFDGLRLGKGHGYFDLEWALLSEAGSTDESTEIVDIVHDCQVVDIEPVAAEHDVRVDWIITPTRTVRVRGPLRPPGQVRWELIAGTELELIPPVRDLAARARRGLRGHRIIEEAPGNRDTR
;
A
#
# COMPACT_ATOMS: atom_id res chain seq x y z
N MET A 1 -3.64 3.19 -20.33
CA MET A 1 -4.27 4.46 -20.83
C MET A 1 -3.56 5.70 -20.30
N ARG A 2 -3.42 5.93 -18.96
CA ARG A 2 -2.71 7.11 -18.40
C ARG A 2 -1.35 7.36 -19.05
N ARG A 3 -0.47 6.33 -19.11
CA ARG A 3 0.85 6.42 -19.78
C ARG A 3 0.75 6.95 -21.21
N SER A 4 -0.22 6.47 -21.99
CA SER A 4 -0.39 6.90 -23.39
C SER A 4 -0.78 8.36 -23.48
N LEU A 5 -1.68 8.84 -22.62
CA LEU A 5 -2.07 10.25 -22.57
C LEU A 5 -0.89 11.15 -22.21
N ILE A 6 -0.15 10.79 -21.15
CA ILE A 6 1.04 11.53 -20.71
C ILE A 6 2.10 11.58 -21.83
N ARG A 7 2.43 10.45 -22.43
CA ARG A 7 3.43 10.35 -23.49
C ARG A 7 3.06 11.12 -24.76
N THR A 8 1.77 11.24 -25.05
CA THR A 8 1.27 12.00 -26.20
C THR A 8 1.00 13.47 -25.89
N GLY A 9 1.37 13.94 -24.69
CA GLY A 9 1.19 15.33 -24.27
C GLY A 9 -0.28 15.75 -24.11
N ARG A 10 -1.16 14.82 -23.78
CA ARG A 10 -2.56 15.13 -23.48
C ARG A 10 -2.70 15.53 -22.02
N PRO A 11 -3.50 16.57 -21.70
CA PRO A 11 -3.79 16.92 -20.32
C PRO A 11 -4.52 15.77 -19.63
N LEU A 12 -4.18 15.51 -18.37
CA LEU A 12 -4.81 14.48 -17.57
C LEU A 12 -5.21 15.04 -16.21
N LEU A 13 -6.51 15.08 -15.94
CA LEU A 13 -7.06 15.29 -14.60
C LEU A 13 -7.32 13.92 -13.99
N GLN A 14 -6.92 13.71 -12.75
CA GLN A 14 -7.11 12.45 -12.05
C GLN A 14 -7.32 12.67 -10.56
N THR A 15 -7.99 11.73 -9.93
CA THR A 15 -7.97 11.55 -8.48
C THR A 15 -6.97 10.44 -8.16
N ILE A 16 -6.10 10.68 -7.22
CA ILE A 16 -5.29 9.61 -6.62
C ILE A 16 -6.16 8.92 -5.60
N ALA A 17 -6.83 9.72 -4.80
CA ALA A 17 -7.91 9.34 -3.93
C ALA A 17 -8.89 10.52 -3.86
N VAL A 18 -10.19 10.28 -3.94
CA VAL A 18 -11.20 11.35 -3.94
C VAL A 18 -11.12 12.26 -2.70
N ALA A 19 -10.69 11.70 -1.58
CA ALA A 19 -10.47 12.44 -0.33
C ALA A 19 -9.40 13.54 -0.45
N MET A 20 -8.41 13.33 -1.31
CA MET A 20 -7.30 14.26 -1.54
C MET A 20 -7.59 15.28 -2.65
N GLY A 21 -8.74 15.21 -3.30
CA GLY A 21 -9.09 16.06 -4.41
C GLY A 21 -8.42 15.68 -5.74
N PHE A 22 -8.25 16.66 -6.59
CA PHE A 22 -7.84 16.47 -7.97
C PHE A 22 -6.35 16.79 -8.18
N HIS A 23 -5.74 16.01 -9.09
CA HIS A 23 -4.36 16.19 -9.53
C HIS A 23 -4.33 16.36 -11.04
N PHE A 24 -3.53 17.29 -11.51
CA PHE A 24 -3.43 17.64 -12.93
C PHE A 24 -2.02 17.41 -13.47
N VAL A 25 -1.93 16.66 -14.55
CA VAL A 25 -0.72 16.51 -15.35
C VAL A 25 -0.85 17.39 -16.57
N ALA A 26 -0.10 18.49 -16.58
CA ALA A 26 -0.10 19.41 -17.72
C ALA A 26 0.61 18.78 -18.94
N PRO A 27 0.22 19.16 -20.17
CA PRO A 27 0.92 18.75 -21.37
C PRO A 27 2.42 19.07 -21.29
N GLY A 28 3.27 18.04 -21.48
CA GLY A 28 4.73 18.23 -21.49
C GLY A 28 5.39 18.46 -20.12
N SER A 29 4.63 18.43 -19.01
CA SER A 29 5.19 18.58 -17.65
C SER A 29 5.98 17.36 -17.17
N VAL A 30 5.80 16.21 -17.81
CA VAL A 30 6.45 14.93 -17.48
C VAL A 30 7.34 14.51 -18.64
N ALA A 31 8.60 14.19 -18.35
CA ALA A 31 9.52 13.69 -19.37
C ALA A 31 9.02 12.34 -19.94
N PRO A 32 9.24 12.04 -21.23
CA PRO A 32 8.81 10.78 -21.84
C PRO A 32 9.33 9.54 -21.11
N SER A 33 10.55 9.61 -20.54
CA SER A 33 11.14 8.55 -19.71
C SER A 33 10.42 8.31 -18.38
N GLU A 34 9.73 9.33 -17.87
CA GLU A 34 8.99 9.26 -16.60
C GLU A 34 7.49 8.95 -16.80
N ALA A 35 7.02 8.84 -18.03
CA ALA A 35 5.60 8.66 -18.36
C ALA A 35 5.03 7.34 -17.78
N TRP A 36 5.86 6.31 -17.57
CA TRP A 36 5.47 5.09 -16.87
C TRP A 36 5.21 5.35 -15.40
N PHE A 37 6.16 5.98 -14.74
CA PHE A 37 6.04 6.31 -13.32
C PHE A 37 4.87 7.26 -13.07
N ALA A 38 4.76 8.35 -13.83
CA ALA A 38 3.66 9.30 -13.73
C ALA A 38 2.27 8.68 -13.98
N ALA A 39 2.21 7.54 -14.65
CA ALA A 39 0.96 6.82 -14.90
C ALA A 39 0.52 5.93 -13.73
N THR A 40 1.39 5.67 -12.76
CA THR A 40 1.04 5.00 -11.49
C THR A 40 0.36 5.98 -10.54
N LEU A 41 -0.27 5.50 -9.47
CA LEU A 41 -0.83 6.38 -8.45
C LEU A 41 0.28 7.09 -7.67
N ASP A 42 1.33 6.36 -7.31
CA ASP A 42 2.48 6.92 -6.56
C ASP A 42 3.24 7.97 -7.38
N GLY A 43 3.51 7.69 -8.66
CA GLY A 43 4.13 8.67 -9.56
C GLY A 43 3.24 9.87 -9.85
N ALA A 44 1.94 9.67 -9.95
CA ALA A 44 0.98 10.77 -10.09
C ALA A 44 1.00 11.70 -8.86
N GLN A 45 1.12 11.14 -7.66
CA GLN A 45 1.22 11.93 -6.43
C GLN A 45 2.48 12.80 -6.39
N LEU A 46 3.58 12.35 -7.00
CA LEU A 46 4.85 13.08 -7.03
C LEU A 46 4.97 14.05 -8.19
N LEU A 47 4.46 13.70 -9.35
CA LEU A 47 4.68 14.43 -10.61
C LEU A 47 3.47 15.22 -11.10
N ALA A 48 2.25 14.90 -10.64
CA ALA A 48 1.07 15.69 -10.93
C ALA A 48 0.92 16.83 -9.92
N LYS A 49 0.41 17.97 -10.36
CA LYS A 49 0.11 19.09 -9.48
C LYS A 49 -1.27 18.89 -8.84
N GLN A 50 -1.35 18.90 -7.52
CA GLN A 50 -2.64 19.03 -6.84
C GLN A 50 -3.29 20.37 -7.19
N VAL A 51 -4.58 20.36 -7.50
CA VAL A 51 -5.29 21.53 -7.98
C VAL A 51 -6.58 21.77 -7.19
N GLU A 52 -6.89 23.04 -6.99
CA GLU A 52 -8.11 23.49 -6.32
C GLU A 52 -9.34 23.31 -7.23
N LEU A 53 -10.53 23.29 -6.61
CA LEU A 53 -11.79 23.08 -7.34
C LEU A 53 -12.07 24.15 -8.39
N ASP A 54 -11.67 25.42 -8.16
CA ASP A 54 -11.79 26.49 -9.12
C ASP A 54 -10.94 26.25 -10.37
N PHE A 55 -9.71 25.74 -10.19
CA PHE A 55 -8.87 25.32 -11.33
C PHE A 55 -9.56 24.21 -12.14
N VAL A 56 -10.16 23.21 -11.46
CA VAL A 56 -10.89 22.13 -12.15
C VAL A 56 -12.06 22.71 -12.96
N ARG A 57 -12.81 23.65 -12.39
CA ARG A 57 -13.91 24.35 -13.07
C ARG A 57 -13.45 25.09 -14.33
N ASP A 58 -12.28 25.75 -14.24
CA ASP A 58 -11.69 26.55 -15.32
C ASP A 58 -11.10 25.68 -16.46
N LEU A 59 -10.87 24.38 -16.24
CA LEU A 59 -10.47 23.45 -17.31
C LEU A 59 -11.50 23.32 -18.43
N GLY A 60 -12.77 23.67 -18.14
CA GLY A 60 -13.89 23.43 -19.05
C GLY A 60 -14.28 21.95 -19.13
N ARG A 61 -14.96 21.56 -20.19
CA ARG A 61 -15.49 20.20 -20.31
C ARG A 61 -14.39 19.17 -20.51
N LEU A 62 -14.53 18.05 -19.79
CA LEU A 62 -13.73 16.85 -20.01
C LEU A 62 -14.24 16.09 -21.24
N ASP A 63 -13.32 15.62 -22.06
CA ASP A 63 -13.64 14.84 -23.27
C ASP A 63 -14.26 13.49 -22.93
N PHE A 64 -13.79 12.84 -21.85
CA PHE A 64 -14.29 11.57 -21.32
C PHE A 64 -13.74 11.32 -19.93
N VAL A 65 -14.39 10.41 -19.19
CA VAL A 65 -13.95 9.94 -17.88
C VAL A 65 -13.59 8.46 -17.96
N VAL A 66 -12.48 8.05 -17.31
CA VAL A 66 -12.04 6.65 -17.27
C VAL A 66 -11.93 6.18 -15.84
N THR A 67 -12.48 5.01 -15.56
CA THR A 67 -12.41 4.38 -14.25
C THR A 67 -12.10 2.89 -14.33
N GLY A 68 -11.80 2.26 -13.20
CA GLY A 68 -11.76 0.82 -13.02
C GLY A 68 -12.91 0.37 -12.12
N ALA A 69 -13.22 -0.92 -12.13
CA ALA A 69 -14.25 -1.49 -11.27
C ALA A 69 -13.89 -2.92 -10.82
N CYS A 70 -14.48 -3.39 -9.72
CA CYS A 70 -14.41 -4.80 -9.32
C CYS A 70 -15.29 -5.67 -10.23
N ALA A 71 -16.44 -5.14 -10.65
CA ALA A 71 -17.33 -5.76 -11.62
C ALA A 71 -18.12 -4.70 -12.39
N VAL A 72 -18.55 -5.02 -13.61
CA VAL A 72 -19.44 -4.17 -14.42
C VAL A 72 -20.50 -5.01 -15.11
N ASP A 73 -21.75 -4.53 -15.08
CA ASP A 73 -22.85 -5.16 -15.81
C ASP A 73 -22.87 -4.66 -17.25
N PRO A 74 -22.69 -5.57 -18.26
CA PRO A 74 -22.65 -5.18 -19.66
C PRO A 74 -23.99 -4.73 -20.24
N ARG A 75 -25.09 -4.93 -19.52
CA ARG A 75 -26.44 -4.52 -19.96
C ARG A 75 -26.80 -3.12 -19.51
N THR A 76 -26.39 -2.75 -18.29
CA THR A 76 -26.77 -1.47 -17.68
C THR A 76 -25.62 -0.48 -17.63
N GLY A 77 -24.37 -0.94 -17.72
CA GLY A 77 -23.17 -0.14 -17.49
C GLY A 77 -22.90 0.18 -16.01
N VAL A 78 -23.74 -0.30 -15.11
CA VAL A 78 -23.53 -0.11 -13.67
C VAL A 78 -22.28 -0.87 -13.25
N GLN A 79 -21.45 -0.19 -12.47
CA GLN A 79 -20.18 -0.72 -12.01
C GLN A 79 -20.14 -0.82 -10.48
N PHE A 80 -19.40 -1.80 -10.00
CA PHE A 80 -19.16 -2.05 -8.59
C PHE A 80 -17.70 -1.84 -8.27
N GLY A 81 -17.41 -0.88 -7.40
CA GLY A 81 -16.10 -0.68 -6.82
C GLY A 81 -15.96 -1.44 -5.49
N MET A 82 -15.19 -0.89 -4.57
CA MET A 82 -14.97 -1.45 -3.23
C MET A 82 -16.12 -1.19 -2.24
N GLY A 83 -17.31 -0.85 -2.70
CA GLY A 83 -18.51 -0.64 -1.87
C GLY A 83 -18.61 0.74 -1.21
N ARG A 84 -17.70 1.67 -1.50
CA ARG A 84 -17.69 3.02 -0.92
C ARG A 84 -18.28 4.10 -1.82
N GLY A 85 -18.66 3.80 -3.07
CA GLY A 85 -19.23 4.74 -4.03
C GLY A 85 -18.30 5.91 -4.43
N PHE A 86 -16.99 5.71 -4.36
CA PHE A 86 -16.03 6.79 -4.64
C PHE A 86 -16.15 7.34 -6.05
N PHE A 87 -16.37 6.48 -7.05
CA PHE A 87 -16.52 6.95 -8.43
C PHE A 87 -17.81 7.77 -8.62
N ASP A 88 -18.89 7.39 -7.95
CA ASP A 88 -20.14 8.17 -7.98
C ASP A 88 -19.96 9.54 -7.35
N ILE A 89 -19.13 9.63 -6.29
CA ILE A 89 -18.76 10.91 -5.66
C ILE A 89 -17.87 11.73 -6.59
N GLU A 90 -16.87 11.12 -7.24
CA GLU A 90 -16.02 11.81 -8.23
C GLU A 90 -16.85 12.38 -9.37
N TRP A 91 -17.75 11.58 -9.92
CA TRP A 91 -18.68 12.03 -10.95
C TRP A 91 -19.56 13.19 -10.45
N ALA A 92 -20.13 13.07 -9.26
CA ALA A 92 -20.98 14.10 -8.67
C ALA A 92 -20.23 15.42 -8.45
N LEU A 93 -18.97 15.37 -7.96
CA LEU A 93 -18.08 16.53 -7.83
C LEU A 93 -17.80 17.19 -9.18
N LEU A 94 -17.40 16.42 -10.19
CA LEU A 94 -17.12 16.92 -11.53
C LEU A 94 -18.37 17.51 -12.19
N SER A 95 -19.53 16.90 -11.95
CA SER A 95 -20.82 17.41 -12.44
C SER A 95 -21.25 18.69 -11.73
N GLU A 96 -21.03 18.81 -10.41
CA GLU A 96 -21.29 20.03 -9.64
C GLU A 96 -20.39 21.20 -10.11
N LEU A 97 -19.16 20.88 -10.50
CA LEU A 97 -18.23 21.85 -11.08
C LEU A 97 -18.53 22.20 -12.55
N GLY A 98 -19.47 21.50 -13.19
CA GLY A 98 -19.87 21.75 -14.57
C GLY A 98 -18.90 21.24 -15.64
N VAL A 99 -17.92 20.43 -15.27
CA VAL A 99 -16.88 19.92 -16.19
C VAL A 99 -17.25 18.60 -16.85
N VAL A 100 -18.29 17.92 -16.35
CA VAL A 100 -18.92 16.76 -17.00
C VAL A 100 -20.44 16.95 -17.05
N ASP A 101 -21.07 16.33 -18.04
CA ASP A 101 -22.53 16.28 -18.18
C ASP A 101 -22.99 14.93 -18.75
N GLU A 102 -24.29 14.79 -19.02
CA GLU A 102 -24.90 13.58 -19.59
C GLU A 102 -24.28 13.09 -20.89
N LYS A 103 -23.55 13.95 -21.61
CA LYS A 103 -22.91 13.64 -22.90
C LYS A 103 -21.45 13.25 -22.73
N THR A 104 -20.87 13.49 -21.57
CA THR A 104 -19.47 13.12 -21.30
C THR A 104 -19.37 11.58 -21.20
N PRO A 105 -18.61 10.92 -22.09
CA PRO A 105 -18.48 9.48 -22.10
C PRO A 105 -17.78 8.96 -20.85
N VAL A 106 -18.32 7.90 -20.26
CA VAL A 106 -17.70 7.14 -19.18
C VAL A 106 -17.18 5.81 -19.71
N VAL A 107 -15.91 5.55 -19.53
CA VAL A 107 -15.21 4.34 -19.97
C VAL A 107 -14.74 3.56 -18.74
N VAL A 108 -15.13 2.30 -18.61
CA VAL A 108 -14.62 1.41 -17.56
C VAL A 108 -13.60 0.44 -18.14
N CYS A 109 -12.42 0.37 -17.50
CA CYS A 109 -11.35 -0.56 -17.89
C CYS A 109 -11.30 -1.70 -16.87
N VAL A 110 -11.59 -2.92 -17.31
CA VAL A 110 -11.68 -4.11 -16.45
C VAL A 110 -11.09 -5.34 -17.16
N HIS A 111 -10.85 -6.41 -16.43
CA HIS A 111 -10.54 -7.72 -17.02
C HIS A 111 -11.83 -8.40 -17.49
N ASP A 112 -11.73 -9.33 -18.45
CA ASP A 112 -12.90 -10.05 -19.01
C ASP A 112 -13.74 -10.76 -17.95
N CYS A 113 -13.13 -11.30 -16.89
CA CYS A 113 -13.83 -11.96 -15.79
C CYS A 113 -14.60 -11.01 -14.87
N GLN A 114 -14.39 -9.70 -14.97
CA GLN A 114 -15.10 -8.68 -14.20
C GLN A 114 -16.37 -8.17 -14.92
N VAL A 115 -16.59 -8.62 -16.15
CA VAL A 115 -17.80 -8.33 -16.90
C VAL A 115 -18.85 -9.38 -16.54
N VAL A 116 -19.83 -9.02 -15.73
CA VAL A 116 -20.78 -9.96 -15.11
C VAL A 116 -22.21 -9.42 -15.24
N GLU A 117 -23.13 -10.22 -15.73
CA GLU A 117 -24.57 -9.90 -15.71
C GLU A 117 -25.08 -10.06 -14.27
N LEU A 118 -25.36 -8.96 -13.62
CA LEU A 118 -25.72 -8.94 -12.21
C LEU A 118 -27.23 -8.90 -11.98
N GLY A 119 -28.02 -8.56 -13.01
CA GLY A 119 -29.49 -8.48 -12.91
C GLY A 119 -30.00 -7.42 -11.94
N LEU A 120 -29.14 -6.46 -11.57
CA LEU A 120 -29.47 -5.43 -10.60
C LEU A 120 -30.10 -4.21 -11.29
N THR A 121 -31.06 -3.60 -10.61
CA THR A 121 -31.64 -2.33 -11.03
C THR A 121 -30.74 -1.18 -10.55
N PRO A 122 -30.23 -0.33 -11.45
CA PRO A 122 -29.43 0.83 -11.08
C PRO A 122 -30.19 1.77 -10.16
N SER A 123 -29.55 2.26 -9.11
CA SER A 123 -30.10 3.29 -8.25
C SER A 123 -30.01 4.68 -8.91
N SER A 124 -30.70 5.67 -8.36
CA SER A 124 -30.74 7.02 -8.96
C SER A 124 -29.44 7.78 -8.91
N HIS A 125 -28.47 7.32 -8.12
CA HIS A 125 -27.16 7.94 -7.92
C HIS A 125 -26.00 7.15 -8.55
N ASP A 126 -26.26 5.95 -9.09
CA ASP A 126 -25.20 5.18 -9.74
C ASP A 126 -24.78 5.83 -11.06
N THR A 127 -23.48 5.91 -11.27
CA THR A 127 -22.87 6.36 -12.52
C THR A 127 -22.67 5.17 -13.44
N ALA A 128 -23.31 5.17 -14.61
CA ALA A 128 -23.20 4.09 -15.58
C ALA A 128 -22.13 4.38 -16.63
N ALA A 129 -21.38 3.34 -17.02
CA ALA A 129 -20.42 3.41 -18.12
C ALA A 129 -21.12 3.41 -19.48
N ASP A 130 -20.52 4.09 -20.48
CA ASP A 130 -20.89 4.02 -21.89
C ASP A 130 -20.12 2.90 -22.60
N TRP A 131 -18.89 2.66 -22.14
CA TRP A 131 -17.97 1.73 -22.75
C TRP A 131 -17.30 0.87 -21.71
N ILE A 132 -17.17 -0.42 -22.03
CA ILE A 132 -16.37 -1.38 -21.27
C ILE A 132 -15.18 -1.78 -22.14
N LEU A 133 -13.96 -1.57 -21.64
CA LEU A 133 -12.72 -1.99 -22.27
C LEU A 133 -12.13 -3.16 -21.47
N THR A 134 -11.88 -4.27 -22.15
CA THR A 134 -11.16 -5.42 -21.58
C THR A 134 -9.93 -5.73 -22.44
N PRO A 135 -9.02 -6.62 -22.00
CA PRO A 135 -7.89 -7.05 -22.83
C PRO A 135 -8.29 -7.62 -24.18
N THR A 136 -9.47 -8.24 -24.28
CA THR A 136 -9.88 -8.96 -25.49
C THR A 136 -10.97 -8.26 -26.31
N ARG A 137 -11.72 -7.30 -25.72
CA ARG A 137 -12.88 -6.70 -26.40
C ARG A 137 -13.22 -5.29 -25.91
N THR A 138 -13.88 -4.55 -26.81
CA THR A 138 -14.47 -3.25 -26.52
C THR A 138 -15.98 -3.37 -26.69
N MET A 139 -16.75 -3.00 -25.67
CA MET A 139 -18.20 -3.11 -25.68
C MET A 139 -18.81 -1.73 -25.44
N ARG A 140 -19.81 -1.38 -26.25
CA ARG A 140 -20.64 -0.19 -26.06
C ARG A 140 -21.93 -0.58 -25.38
N ILE A 141 -22.30 0.15 -24.33
CA ILE A 141 -23.56 -0.06 -23.62
C ILE A 141 -24.67 0.62 -24.39
N ALA A 142 -25.63 -0.15 -24.86
CA ALA A 142 -26.79 0.38 -25.59
C ALA A 142 -27.90 0.78 -24.60
N GLY A 143 -28.47 1.97 -24.82
CA GLY A 143 -29.62 2.40 -24.03
C GLY A 143 -29.34 2.70 -22.57
N ARG A 144 -28.12 3.09 -22.22
CA ARG A 144 -27.77 3.45 -20.85
C ARG A 144 -28.64 4.59 -20.32
N ARG A 145 -28.89 4.58 -19.03
CA ARG A 145 -29.54 5.69 -18.32
C ARG A 145 -28.61 6.91 -18.30
N ARG A 146 -29.20 8.11 -18.23
CA ARG A 146 -28.44 9.35 -17.98
C ARG A 146 -27.76 9.28 -16.62
N ASN A 147 -26.50 9.65 -16.56
CA ASN A 147 -25.77 9.77 -15.31
C ASN A 147 -26.35 10.90 -14.45
N PRO A 148 -26.28 10.78 -13.11
CA PRO A 148 -26.80 11.81 -12.21
C PRO A 148 -26.07 13.14 -12.43
N SER A 149 -26.78 14.24 -12.17
CA SER A 149 -26.21 15.60 -12.23
C SER A 149 -26.06 16.16 -10.83
N GLY A 150 -24.87 16.72 -10.54
CA GLY A 150 -24.56 17.35 -9.26
C GLY A 150 -24.50 16.40 -8.07
N ILE A 151 -24.27 16.98 -6.90
CA ILE A 151 -24.15 16.24 -5.64
C ILE A 151 -25.53 16.07 -5.01
N ARG A 152 -25.85 14.84 -4.64
CA ARG A 152 -27.05 14.49 -3.86
C ARG A 152 -26.78 14.73 -2.38
N TRP A 153 -26.85 15.98 -1.96
CA TRP A 153 -26.50 16.43 -0.60
C TRP A 153 -27.28 15.71 0.51
N GLU A 154 -28.48 15.22 0.20
CA GLU A 154 -29.30 14.42 1.12
C GLU A 154 -28.70 13.02 1.41
N LEU A 155 -27.75 12.57 0.60
CA LEU A 155 -27.04 11.29 0.78
C LEU A 155 -25.64 11.46 1.37
N VAL A 156 -25.21 12.71 1.60
CA VAL A 156 -23.88 13.01 2.13
C VAL A 156 -23.98 13.18 3.64
N ASP A 157 -23.43 12.24 4.39
CA ASP A 157 -23.37 12.28 5.84
C ASP A 157 -22.15 13.05 6.37
N GLU A 158 -22.10 13.31 7.67
CA GLU A 158 -20.98 14.02 8.32
C GLU A 158 -19.66 13.28 8.20
N ALA A 159 -19.68 11.96 8.20
CA ALA A 159 -18.46 11.14 8.06
C ALA A 159 -17.84 11.35 6.67
N ARG A 160 -18.66 11.38 5.61
CA ARG A 160 -18.19 11.66 4.25
C ARG A 160 -17.70 13.09 4.07
N LEU A 161 -18.34 14.06 4.70
CA LEU A 161 -17.86 15.43 4.71
C LEU A 161 -16.51 15.57 5.42
N ALA A 162 -16.29 14.81 6.50
CA ALA A 162 -15.03 14.79 7.22
C ALA A 162 -13.91 14.07 6.43
N GLU A 163 -14.26 13.01 5.69
CA GLU A 163 -13.31 12.19 4.93
C GLU A 163 -12.89 12.86 3.61
N ILE A 164 -13.82 13.54 2.91
CA ILE A 164 -13.64 14.01 1.53
C ILE A 164 -13.56 15.52 1.48
N ASP A 165 -12.34 16.05 1.40
CA ASP A 165 -12.07 17.49 1.42
C ASP A 165 -12.81 18.29 0.33
N PRO A 166 -12.88 17.86 -0.94
CA PRO A 166 -13.67 18.53 -1.98
C PRO A 166 -15.16 18.67 -1.63
N LEU A 167 -15.77 17.65 -1.00
CA LEU A 167 -17.18 17.74 -0.54
C LEU A 167 -17.32 18.78 0.56
N ARG A 168 -16.39 18.82 1.51
CA ARG A 168 -16.40 19.79 2.59
C ARG A 168 -16.27 21.23 2.06
N GLN A 169 -15.37 21.47 1.11
CA GLN A 169 -15.20 22.77 0.47
C GLN A 169 -16.49 23.24 -0.21
N LEU A 170 -17.13 22.38 -1.03
CA LEU A 170 -18.39 22.71 -1.70
C LEU A 170 -19.55 22.89 -0.73
N SER A 171 -19.64 22.09 0.33
CA SER A 171 -20.65 22.24 1.37
C SER A 171 -20.52 23.58 2.09
N SER A 172 -19.28 23.99 2.44
CA SER A 172 -18.99 25.27 3.07
C SER A 172 -19.33 26.45 2.16
N ALA A 173 -18.98 26.37 0.88
CA ALA A 173 -19.34 27.39 -0.11
C ALA A 173 -20.86 27.51 -0.28
N ARG A 174 -21.58 26.39 -0.34
CA ARG A 174 -23.03 26.35 -0.39
C ARG A 174 -23.69 26.97 0.85
N ALA A 175 -23.18 26.66 2.05
CA ALA A 175 -23.66 27.23 3.31
C ALA A 175 -23.42 28.74 3.37
N ALA A 176 -22.29 29.22 2.89
CA ALA A 176 -21.99 30.65 2.81
C ALA A 176 -22.98 31.41 1.88
N ILE A 177 -23.34 30.81 0.75
CA ILE A 177 -24.35 31.36 -0.19
C ILE A 177 -25.75 31.33 0.44
N ALA A 178 -26.11 30.29 1.20
CA ALA A 178 -27.37 30.13 1.84
C ALA A 178 -27.57 30.97 3.13
N GLY A 179 -26.53 31.65 3.61
CA GLY A 179 -26.60 32.53 4.79
C GLY A 179 -26.72 31.81 6.13
N THR A 180 -26.49 30.50 6.19
CA THR A 180 -26.58 29.69 7.40
C THR A 180 -25.20 29.55 8.08
N ARG A 181 -25.01 30.27 9.17
CA ARG A 181 -23.91 30.02 10.13
C ARG A 181 -24.24 28.76 10.91
N THR A 182 -23.48 27.68 10.74
CA THR A 182 -23.54 26.54 11.64
C THR A 182 -22.67 26.81 12.85
N ALA A 183 -23.29 26.73 14.04
CA ALA A 183 -22.61 26.83 15.33
C ALA A 183 -21.77 25.57 15.61
N ASP A 184 -20.66 25.83 16.21
CA ASP A 184 -19.69 24.86 16.73
C ASP A 184 -20.39 23.91 17.73
N ALA A 185 -20.44 22.63 17.45
CA ALA A 185 -21.01 21.62 18.33
C ALA A 185 -19.88 20.91 19.10
N GLY A 186 -19.82 21.21 20.40
CA GLY A 186 -18.87 20.64 21.33
C GLY A 186 -18.93 19.12 21.46
N ARG A 187 -17.78 18.54 21.60
CA ARG A 187 -17.48 17.11 21.80
C ARG A 187 -17.89 16.70 23.24
N PRO A 188 -18.67 15.64 23.45
CA PRO A 188 -18.90 15.11 24.79
C PRO A 188 -17.69 14.26 25.23
N ALA A 189 -17.15 14.59 26.41
CA ALA A 189 -16.17 13.78 27.10
C ALA A 189 -16.87 12.64 27.85
N SER A 190 -16.50 11.39 27.53
CA SER A 190 -16.88 10.23 28.32
C SER A 190 -15.71 9.82 29.21
N SER A 191 -15.90 9.96 30.53
CA SER A 191 -15.00 9.45 31.54
C SER A 191 -15.53 8.09 32.05
N ALA A 192 -14.85 7.02 31.65
CA ALA A 192 -14.94 5.73 32.34
C ALA A 192 -13.53 5.39 32.82
N ALA A 193 -13.40 4.98 34.09
CA ALA A 193 -12.16 4.54 34.69
C ALA A 193 -11.66 3.29 33.94
N ALA A 194 -10.48 3.38 33.30
CA ALA A 194 -9.91 2.33 32.52
C ALA A 194 -9.11 1.36 33.41
N GLU A 195 -9.29 0.05 33.18
CA GLU A 195 -8.33 -0.99 33.59
C GLU A 195 -6.93 -0.68 33.02
N PRO A 196 -5.83 -1.15 33.66
CA PRO A 196 -4.48 -0.90 33.14
C PRO A 196 -4.35 -1.49 31.74
N PRO A 197 -3.76 -0.74 30.80
CA PRO A 197 -3.68 -1.17 29.41
C PRO A 197 -2.85 -2.45 29.24
N THR A 198 -3.31 -3.37 28.38
CA THR A 198 -2.53 -4.52 27.93
C THR A 198 -1.31 -4.07 27.12
N ALA A 199 -0.30 -4.94 26.90
CA ALA A 199 0.86 -4.64 26.04
C ALA A 199 0.43 -4.15 24.66
N THR A 200 -0.59 -4.76 24.09
CA THR A 200 -1.19 -4.38 22.79
C THR A 200 -1.82 -2.98 22.84
N ASP A 201 -2.50 -2.64 23.93
CA ASP A 201 -3.11 -1.32 24.11
C ASP A 201 -2.05 -0.23 24.29
N ALA A 202 -0.98 -0.52 25.03
CA ALA A 202 0.14 0.41 25.19
C ALA A 202 0.82 0.70 23.85
N GLN A 203 1.11 -0.33 23.05
CA GLN A 203 1.66 -0.19 21.70
C GLN A 203 0.72 0.58 20.77
N ARG A 204 -0.60 0.37 20.86
CA ARG A 204 -1.61 1.13 20.08
C ARG A 204 -1.58 2.61 20.42
N LEU A 205 -1.53 2.96 21.70
CA LEU A 205 -1.46 4.37 22.14
C LEU A 205 -0.18 5.06 21.66
N VAL A 206 0.96 4.36 21.64
CA VAL A 206 2.21 4.88 21.08
C VAL A 206 2.03 5.19 19.59
N ARG A 207 1.46 4.27 18.82
CA ARG A 207 1.20 4.48 17.38
C ARG A 207 0.31 5.69 17.13
N GLU A 208 -0.82 5.81 17.82
CA GLU A 208 -1.78 6.91 17.67
C GLU A 208 -1.12 8.27 17.95
N LYS A 209 -0.29 8.34 18.99
CA LYS A 209 0.48 9.55 19.33
C LYS A 209 1.47 9.92 18.22
N VAL A 210 2.23 8.94 17.74
CA VAL A 210 3.22 9.14 16.66
C VAL A 210 2.53 9.52 15.35
N TRP A 211 1.44 8.86 14.98
CA TRP A 211 0.68 9.15 13.76
C TRP A 211 0.16 10.60 13.73
N THR A 212 -0.21 11.15 14.88
CA THR A 212 -0.60 12.56 14.98
C THR A 212 0.54 13.50 14.56
N SER A 213 1.76 13.24 15.00
CA SER A 213 2.94 14.03 14.63
C SER A 213 3.41 13.74 13.20
N LEU A 214 3.32 12.46 12.78
CA LEU A 214 3.73 11.99 11.46
C LEU A 214 2.91 12.65 10.33
N ARG A 215 1.62 12.92 10.57
CA ARG A 215 0.73 13.50 9.56
C ARG A 215 1.23 14.82 8.95
N SER A 216 2.04 15.60 9.68
CA SER A 216 2.58 16.87 9.19
C SER A 216 3.74 16.73 8.21
N VAL A 217 4.40 15.56 8.18
CA VAL A 217 5.60 15.29 7.38
C VAL A 217 5.46 14.06 6.48
N ALA A 218 4.44 13.24 6.70
CA ALA A 218 4.16 12.07 5.90
C ALA A 218 3.47 12.42 4.58
N ARG A 219 3.56 11.48 3.66
CA ARG A 219 2.78 11.45 2.42
C ARG A 219 1.63 10.47 2.57
N PRO A 220 0.42 10.82 2.11
CA PRO A 220 -0.71 9.89 2.13
C PRO A 220 -0.48 8.76 1.11
N ASP A 221 -1.02 7.59 1.39
CA ASP A 221 -1.00 6.48 0.43
C ASP A 221 -2.19 6.59 -0.54
N SER A 222 -1.98 6.22 -1.80
CA SER A 222 -3.01 6.26 -2.84
C SER A 222 -4.18 5.28 -2.61
N ARG A 223 -3.98 4.24 -1.80
CA ARG A 223 -4.96 3.19 -1.50
C ARG A 223 -5.61 3.37 -0.14
N PHE A 224 -4.85 3.87 0.84
CA PHE A 224 -5.23 3.94 2.26
C PHE A 224 -5.34 5.36 2.79
N HIS A 225 -5.02 6.38 1.98
CA HIS A 225 -5.06 7.80 2.36
C HIS A 225 -4.16 8.09 3.57
N TRP A 226 -4.75 8.57 4.65
CA TRP A 226 -4.11 8.89 5.92
C TRP A 226 -4.33 7.79 6.98
N ASP A 227 -4.80 6.62 6.57
CA ASP A 227 -5.02 5.50 7.49
C ASP A 227 -3.69 4.77 7.77
N PHE A 228 -2.89 5.33 8.66
CA PHE A 228 -1.60 4.77 9.06
C PHE A 228 -1.69 3.40 9.74
N ALA A 229 -2.89 2.93 10.10
CA ALA A 229 -3.08 1.55 10.54
C ALA A 229 -2.99 0.56 9.37
N SER A 230 -3.21 1.02 8.14
CA SER A 230 -3.20 0.19 6.94
C SER A 230 -1.88 0.21 6.18
N PHE A 231 -1.02 1.23 6.33
CA PHE A 231 0.27 1.31 5.62
C PHE A 231 1.37 1.96 6.47
N ILE A 232 2.63 1.74 6.11
CA ILE A 232 3.78 2.48 6.64
C ILE A 232 4.07 3.61 5.67
N ALA A 233 3.91 4.85 6.14
CA ALA A 233 3.94 6.03 5.29
C ALA A 233 5.36 6.37 4.80
N ASP A 234 5.45 6.84 3.56
CA ASP A 234 6.57 7.67 3.11
C ASP A 234 6.50 9.05 3.78
N PHE A 235 7.62 9.73 3.86
CA PHE A 235 7.75 11.01 4.56
C PHE A 235 8.75 11.93 3.87
N GLU A 236 8.75 13.20 4.26
CA GLU A 236 9.69 14.19 3.74
C GLU A 236 11.15 13.76 3.98
N ARG A 237 11.98 13.83 2.92
CA ARG A 237 13.39 13.48 2.92
C ARG A 237 13.69 12.00 3.21
N SER A 238 12.81 11.09 2.90
CA SER A 238 13.07 9.64 2.95
C SER A 238 14.19 9.21 1.99
N ASP A 239 14.37 9.95 0.89
CA ASP A 239 15.50 9.81 -0.03
C ASP A 239 16.86 10.02 0.65
N VAL A 240 16.97 10.96 1.60
CA VAL A 240 18.19 11.17 2.40
C VAL A 240 18.49 9.93 3.26
N CYS A 241 17.46 9.25 3.75
CA CYS A 241 17.65 8.01 4.50
C CYS A 241 18.24 6.91 3.60
N ALA A 242 17.76 6.77 2.37
CA ALA A 242 18.30 5.83 1.40
C ALA A 242 19.77 6.15 1.05
N GLU A 243 20.13 7.42 0.85
CA GLU A 243 21.51 7.83 0.61
C GLU A 243 22.45 7.54 1.81
N ARG A 244 21.96 7.72 3.04
CA ARG A 244 22.72 7.35 4.25
C ARG A 244 22.96 5.84 4.30
N LEU A 245 21.94 5.04 3.97
CA LEU A 245 22.05 3.57 3.96
C LEU A 245 23.09 3.08 2.95
N ARG A 246 23.19 3.72 1.78
CA ARG A 246 24.18 3.38 0.74
C ARG A 246 25.63 3.46 1.21
N SER A 247 25.91 4.22 2.28
CA SER A 247 27.24 4.31 2.88
C SER A 247 27.58 3.16 3.85
N PHE A 248 26.65 2.25 4.13
CA PHE A 248 26.88 1.14 5.05
C PHE A 248 27.70 0.05 4.39
N GLU A 249 28.56 -0.60 5.20
CA GLU A 249 29.34 -1.75 4.75
C GLU A 249 28.41 -2.90 4.32
N SER A 250 27.34 -3.15 5.09
CA SER A 250 26.32 -4.15 4.75
C SER A 250 25.60 -3.87 3.43
N TRP A 251 25.41 -2.59 3.07
CA TRP A 251 24.89 -2.24 1.74
C TRP A 251 25.87 -2.63 0.63
N THR A 252 27.15 -2.32 0.79
CA THR A 252 28.14 -2.55 -0.25
C THR A 252 28.54 -4.02 -0.38
N SER A 253 28.66 -4.74 0.73
CA SER A 253 29.13 -6.13 0.77
C SER A 253 28.04 -7.18 0.49
N SER A 254 26.78 -6.88 0.81
CA SER A 254 25.69 -7.85 0.61
C SER A 254 25.40 -8.10 -0.87
N GLN A 255 25.40 -9.37 -1.25
CA GLN A 255 25.01 -9.81 -2.60
C GLN A 255 23.50 -9.81 -2.77
N LEU A 256 22.75 -10.11 -1.71
CA LEU A 256 21.31 -10.14 -1.63
C LEU A 256 20.85 -9.32 -0.42
N ILE A 257 19.88 -8.46 -0.64
CA ILE A 257 19.23 -7.68 0.42
C ILE A 257 17.72 -7.94 0.41
N PHE A 258 17.08 -7.72 1.56
CA PHE A 258 15.62 -7.74 1.65
C PHE A 258 15.11 -6.33 1.93
N ILE A 259 14.10 -5.89 1.22
CA ILE A 259 13.46 -4.58 1.38
C ILE A 259 11.96 -4.78 1.50
N THR A 260 11.36 -4.32 2.61
CA THR A 260 9.90 -4.45 2.80
C THR A 260 9.09 -3.63 1.78
N PRO A 261 7.79 -3.97 1.57
CA PRO A 261 6.90 -3.24 0.65
C PRO A 261 6.36 -1.93 1.25
N ASP A 262 7.02 -1.39 2.26
CA ASP A 262 6.62 -0.14 2.90
C ASP A 262 6.86 1.07 1.96
N ASN A 263 6.03 2.12 2.07
CA ASN A 263 6.19 3.30 1.23
C ASN A 263 7.49 4.05 1.56
N SER A 264 7.87 4.11 2.86
CA SER A 264 9.14 4.72 3.30
C SER A 264 10.39 4.05 2.72
N THR A 265 10.30 2.81 2.26
CA THR A 265 11.42 2.05 1.67
C THR A 265 11.46 2.12 0.13
N GLU A 266 10.53 2.82 -0.54
CA GLU A 266 10.59 3.00 -1.99
C GLU A 266 11.88 3.68 -2.45
N PRO A 267 12.41 4.76 -1.81
CA PRO A 267 13.70 5.33 -2.16
C PRO A 267 14.85 4.33 -2.04
N VAL A 268 14.78 3.39 -1.07
CA VAL A 268 15.78 2.33 -0.91
C VAL A 268 15.70 1.32 -2.06
N ARG A 269 14.50 0.90 -2.48
CA ARG A 269 14.32 0.05 -3.67
C ARG A 269 14.87 0.73 -4.93
N ARG A 270 14.62 2.02 -5.09
CA ARG A 270 15.17 2.83 -6.18
C ARG A 270 16.69 2.87 -6.17
N ALA A 271 17.29 3.06 -4.99
CA ALA A 271 18.74 3.02 -4.83
C ALA A 271 19.32 1.64 -5.15
N ALA A 272 18.67 0.56 -4.69
CA ALA A 272 19.10 -0.81 -4.99
C ALA A 272 19.11 -1.10 -6.50
N ILE A 273 18.04 -0.71 -7.20
CA ILE A 273 17.93 -0.85 -8.66
C ILE A 273 19.04 -0.03 -9.36
N SER A 274 19.24 1.22 -8.92
CA SER A 274 20.25 2.14 -9.48
C SER A 274 21.68 1.60 -9.30
N ASP A 275 21.96 0.96 -8.15
CA ASP A 275 23.25 0.37 -7.83
C ASP A 275 23.44 -1.04 -8.44
N GLY A 276 22.47 -1.54 -9.22
CA GLY A 276 22.52 -2.87 -9.82
C GLY A 276 22.40 -4.01 -8.80
N LYS A 277 21.79 -3.75 -7.65
CA LYS A 277 21.71 -4.66 -6.51
C LYS A 277 20.43 -5.47 -6.56
N ALA A 278 20.56 -6.80 -6.63
CA ALA A 278 19.42 -7.70 -6.55
C ALA A 278 18.80 -7.69 -5.14
N PHE A 279 17.49 -7.77 -5.05
CA PHE A 279 16.81 -7.79 -3.77
C PHE A 279 15.54 -8.64 -3.77
N LEU A 280 15.17 -9.08 -2.57
CA LEU A 280 13.88 -9.69 -2.26
C LEU A 280 12.95 -8.64 -1.66
N MET A 281 11.66 -8.81 -1.89
CA MET A 281 10.59 -8.07 -1.23
C MET A 281 9.43 -9.02 -0.92
N SER A 282 8.76 -8.87 0.20
CA SER A 282 7.45 -9.51 0.41
C SER A 282 6.36 -8.76 -0.36
N THR A 283 5.29 -9.45 -0.71
CA THR A 283 4.08 -8.75 -1.16
C THR A 283 3.33 -8.17 0.04
N TYR A 284 2.48 -7.17 -0.17
CA TYR A 284 1.70 -6.55 0.89
C TYR A 284 0.97 -7.60 1.75
N GLY A 285 1.27 -7.59 3.07
CA GLY A 285 0.77 -8.60 4.01
C GLY A 285 1.22 -10.03 3.68
N ILE A 286 2.31 -10.21 2.93
CA ILE A 286 2.87 -11.49 2.48
C ILE A 286 1.85 -12.36 1.72
N ARG A 287 0.72 -11.79 1.31
CA ARG A 287 -0.45 -12.52 0.77
C ARG A 287 -0.14 -13.37 -0.48
N ARG A 288 0.87 -13.01 -1.25
CA ARG A 288 1.37 -13.78 -2.42
C ARG A 288 2.80 -14.28 -2.21
N GLY A 289 3.35 -14.18 -0.99
CA GLY A 289 4.71 -14.58 -0.67
C GLY A 289 5.75 -13.54 -1.04
N PHE A 290 6.88 -14.00 -1.60
CA PHE A 290 8.05 -13.18 -1.89
C PHE A 290 8.23 -12.94 -3.39
N LEU A 291 8.84 -11.81 -3.71
CA LEU A 291 9.24 -11.38 -5.04
C LEU A 291 10.76 -11.17 -5.05
N ALA A 292 11.44 -11.62 -6.10
CA ALA A 292 12.85 -11.37 -6.35
C ALA A 292 13.01 -10.48 -7.58
N LEU A 293 13.74 -9.38 -7.45
CA LEU A 293 14.07 -8.49 -8.56
C LEU A 293 15.58 -8.45 -8.78
N ASP A 294 15.98 -8.70 -10.03
CA ASP A 294 17.31 -8.43 -10.53
C ASP A 294 17.26 -7.17 -11.40
N PRO A 295 17.95 -6.09 -11.07
CA PRO A 295 17.93 -4.86 -11.86
C PRO A 295 18.36 -5.06 -13.33
N ARG A 296 19.10 -6.11 -13.66
CA ARG A 296 19.48 -6.44 -15.04
C ARG A 296 18.31 -6.83 -15.93
N ASP A 297 17.20 -7.27 -15.31
CA ASP A 297 15.97 -7.65 -16.01
C ASP A 297 15.04 -6.45 -16.24
N VAL A 298 15.41 -5.24 -15.73
CA VAL A 298 14.61 -4.02 -15.81
C VAL A 298 15.15 -3.10 -16.91
N PRO A 299 14.33 -2.68 -17.88
CA PRO A 299 14.74 -1.67 -18.85
C PRO A 299 15.17 -0.36 -18.17
N VAL A 300 16.23 0.28 -18.66
CA VAL A 300 16.77 1.53 -18.09
C VAL A 300 15.71 2.63 -18.02
N SER A 301 14.78 2.68 -18.97
CA SER A 301 13.65 3.62 -18.96
C SER A 301 12.64 3.39 -17.83
N ASP A 302 12.66 2.23 -17.20
CA ASP A 302 11.62 1.77 -16.29
C ASP A 302 12.12 1.58 -14.85
N LEU A 303 13.39 1.95 -14.56
CA LEU A 303 14.02 1.77 -13.24
C LEU A 303 13.23 2.46 -12.11
N ALA A 304 12.73 3.66 -12.34
CA ALA A 304 11.94 4.39 -11.35
C ALA A 304 10.58 3.68 -11.10
N TYR A 305 9.95 3.17 -12.16
CA TYR A 305 8.71 2.42 -12.04
C TYR A 305 8.93 1.07 -11.32
N ALA A 306 10.01 0.36 -11.63
CA ALA A 306 10.32 -0.92 -10.99
C ALA A 306 10.50 -0.83 -9.47
N ALA A 307 10.84 0.35 -8.93
CA ALA A 307 10.94 0.58 -7.49
C ALA A 307 9.58 0.69 -6.77
N THR A 308 8.51 1.00 -7.50
CA THR A 308 7.15 1.08 -6.95
C THR A 308 6.58 -0.32 -6.70
N LEU A 309 5.51 -0.43 -5.89
CA LEU A 309 4.84 -1.71 -5.66
C LEU A 309 4.24 -2.29 -6.95
N ASP A 310 3.65 -1.44 -7.80
CA ASP A 310 3.12 -1.85 -9.11
C ASP A 310 4.23 -2.32 -10.05
N GLY A 311 5.38 -1.65 -10.04
CA GLY A 311 6.54 -2.01 -10.82
C GLY A 311 7.18 -3.31 -10.33
N MET A 312 7.24 -3.54 -9.03
CA MET A 312 7.66 -4.81 -8.44
C MET A 312 6.78 -5.97 -8.93
N ASP A 313 5.46 -5.78 -8.93
CA ASP A 313 4.52 -6.79 -9.45
C ASP A 313 4.72 -7.07 -10.95
N HIS A 314 5.24 -6.11 -11.70
CA HIS A 314 5.46 -6.25 -13.15
C HIS A 314 6.81 -6.87 -13.49
N TYR A 315 7.89 -6.49 -12.80
CA TYR A 315 9.25 -6.88 -13.15
C TYR A 315 9.82 -7.98 -12.25
N ALA A 316 9.40 -8.07 -10.99
CA ALA A 316 9.94 -9.05 -10.07
C ALA A 316 9.32 -10.44 -10.28
N ARG A 317 10.13 -11.46 -10.08
CA ARG A 317 9.70 -12.85 -10.16
C ARG A 317 9.17 -13.35 -8.82
N PRO A 318 7.98 -13.96 -8.75
CA PRO A 318 7.53 -14.67 -7.56
C PRO A 318 8.51 -15.79 -7.19
N VAL A 319 8.81 -15.92 -5.89
CA VAL A 319 9.71 -16.96 -5.36
C VAL A 319 9.12 -17.61 -4.12
N ASN A 320 9.24 -18.93 -4.03
CA ASN A 320 8.92 -19.69 -2.81
C ASN A 320 10.13 -19.78 -1.87
N LEU A 321 9.95 -20.33 -0.66
CA LEU A 321 11.02 -20.41 0.34
C LEU A 321 12.20 -21.28 -0.10
N ASP A 322 12.01 -22.32 -0.93
CA ASP A 322 13.12 -23.12 -1.48
C ASP A 322 13.96 -22.32 -2.48
N GLU A 323 13.32 -21.45 -3.24
CA GLU A 323 13.98 -20.55 -4.17
C GLU A 323 14.67 -19.41 -3.43
N VAL A 324 14.07 -18.86 -2.37
CA VAL A 324 14.69 -17.88 -1.48
C VAL A 324 15.99 -18.46 -0.90
N ALA A 325 15.94 -19.67 -0.35
CA ALA A 325 17.14 -20.37 0.17
C ALA A 325 18.26 -20.50 -0.88
N LYS A 326 17.92 -20.73 -2.15
CA LYS A 326 18.88 -20.85 -3.25
C LYS A 326 19.48 -19.51 -3.70
N LEU A 327 18.82 -18.39 -3.44
CA LEU A 327 19.36 -17.06 -3.73
C LEU A 327 20.52 -16.70 -2.80
N GLY A 328 20.62 -17.34 -1.63
CA GLY A 328 21.72 -17.21 -0.70
C GLY A 328 21.41 -16.37 0.52
N HIS A 329 22.48 -15.91 1.19
CA HIS A 329 22.38 -15.17 2.44
C HIS A 329 21.95 -13.70 2.21
N ILE A 330 21.01 -13.23 3.01
CA ILE A 330 20.56 -11.85 3.07
C ILE A 330 21.40 -11.12 4.11
N GLY A 331 22.37 -10.32 3.67
CA GLY A 331 23.27 -9.60 4.59
C GLY A 331 22.63 -8.35 5.18
N LEU A 332 21.62 -7.80 4.53
CA LEU A 332 20.93 -6.57 4.95
C LEU A 332 19.43 -6.69 4.74
N LEU A 333 18.67 -6.34 5.78
CA LEU A 333 17.22 -6.28 5.77
C LEU A 333 16.77 -4.86 6.08
N VAL A 334 15.98 -4.26 5.20
CA VAL A 334 15.50 -2.87 5.33
C VAL A 334 14.00 -2.86 5.49
N THR A 335 13.52 -2.19 6.51
CA THR A 335 12.09 -2.04 6.83
C THR A 335 11.72 -0.59 7.10
N GLY A 336 10.43 -0.31 7.16
CA GLY A 336 9.88 0.90 7.74
C GLY A 336 9.05 0.57 8.99
N GLY A 337 8.80 1.53 9.83
CA GLY A 337 8.03 1.38 11.05
C GLY A 337 6.97 2.45 11.24
N SER A 338 5.95 2.18 12.07
CA SER A 338 5.07 3.23 12.60
C SER A 338 5.76 4.02 13.70
N ALA A 339 6.54 3.34 14.53
CA ALA A 339 7.38 3.93 15.57
C ALA A 339 8.54 2.99 15.89
N VAL A 340 9.64 3.52 16.40
CA VAL A 340 10.79 2.76 16.88
C VAL A 340 11.36 3.39 18.14
N SER A 341 11.75 2.56 19.11
CA SER A 341 12.43 3.02 20.33
C SER A 341 13.96 3.05 20.16
N PHE A 342 14.67 3.77 21.01
CA PHE A 342 16.13 3.86 20.95
C PHE A 342 16.85 2.53 21.22
N ASP A 343 16.17 1.56 21.83
CA ASP A 343 16.67 0.21 22.03
C ASP A 343 16.30 -0.74 20.86
N GLY A 344 15.79 -0.20 19.75
CA GLY A 344 15.55 -0.90 18.50
C GLY A 344 14.23 -1.66 18.43
N LEU A 345 13.34 -1.53 19.42
CA LEU A 345 12.02 -2.13 19.31
C LEU A 345 11.19 -1.38 18.27
N ARG A 346 10.85 -2.07 17.19
CA ARG A 346 10.08 -1.54 16.07
C ARG A 346 8.59 -1.86 16.25
N LEU A 347 7.76 -0.85 16.16
CA LEU A 347 6.31 -1.01 16.08
C LEU A 347 5.85 -0.83 14.63
N GLY A 348 5.38 -1.91 14.02
CA GLY A 348 4.68 -1.87 12.74
C GLY A 348 3.21 -1.47 12.89
N LYS A 349 2.37 -1.88 11.94
CA LYS A 349 0.91 -1.63 11.93
C LYS A 349 0.14 -2.42 13.01
N GLY A 350 0.77 -3.36 13.69
CA GLY A 350 0.16 -4.21 14.72
C GLY A 350 -0.24 -5.61 14.23
N HIS A 351 0.15 -6.02 13.02
CA HIS A 351 -0.20 -7.33 12.45
C HIS A 351 0.94 -8.36 12.48
N GLY A 352 2.13 -8.02 13.00
CA GLY A 352 3.27 -8.93 13.10
C GLY A 352 3.88 -9.39 11.77
N TYR A 353 3.61 -8.68 10.65
CA TYR A 353 4.12 -9.12 9.34
C TYR A 353 5.63 -9.13 9.26
N PHE A 354 6.31 -8.12 9.83
CA PHE A 354 7.77 -8.07 9.79
C PHE A 354 8.41 -9.19 10.61
N ASP A 355 7.86 -9.49 11.77
CA ASP A 355 8.33 -10.58 12.62
C ASP A 355 8.14 -11.94 11.92
N LEU A 356 7.04 -12.07 11.17
CA LEU A 356 6.78 -13.25 10.34
C LEU A 356 7.73 -13.31 9.13
N GLU A 357 8.04 -12.18 8.48
CA GLU A 357 9.04 -12.11 7.39
C GLU A 357 10.40 -12.60 7.90
N TRP A 358 10.86 -12.09 9.05
CA TRP A 358 12.09 -12.53 9.69
C TRP A 358 12.08 -14.04 9.95
N ALA A 359 11.01 -14.57 10.57
CA ALA A 359 10.88 -15.97 10.86
C ALA A 359 10.90 -16.84 9.60
N LEU A 360 10.17 -16.46 8.54
CA LEU A 360 10.11 -17.18 7.27
C LEU A 360 11.46 -17.21 6.55
N LEU A 361 12.19 -16.09 6.53
CA LEU A 361 13.52 -15.99 5.91
C LEU A 361 14.57 -16.78 6.70
N SER A 362 14.45 -16.80 8.03
CA SER A 362 15.32 -17.60 8.90
C SER A 362 15.07 -19.11 8.75
N GLU A 363 13.79 -19.54 8.68
CA GLU A 363 13.42 -20.93 8.39
C GLU A 363 13.89 -21.38 7.00
N ALA A 364 14.00 -20.45 6.05
CA ALA A 364 14.60 -20.71 4.74
C ALA A 364 16.13 -20.81 4.80
N GLY A 365 16.77 -20.46 5.93
CA GLY A 365 18.23 -20.41 6.08
C GLY A 365 18.87 -19.24 5.35
N SER A 366 18.11 -18.21 5.03
CA SER A 366 18.59 -17.03 4.28
C SER A 366 19.00 -15.87 5.19
N THR A 367 18.67 -15.89 6.47
CA THR A 367 19.07 -14.90 7.47
C THR A 367 19.66 -15.58 8.70
N ASP A 368 20.59 -14.90 9.36
CA ASP A 368 21.23 -15.33 10.60
C ASP A 368 21.61 -14.13 11.48
N GLU A 369 22.43 -14.35 12.50
CA GLU A 369 22.90 -13.31 13.43
C GLU A 369 23.75 -12.22 12.75
N SER A 370 24.32 -12.49 11.59
CA SER A 370 25.12 -11.53 10.81
C SER A 370 24.26 -10.63 9.91
N THR A 371 22.99 -10.95 9.69
CA THR A 371 22.06 -10.11 8.94
C THR A 371 21.80 -8.80 9.69
N GLU A 372 22.19 -7.66 9.14
CA GLU A 372 21.85 -6.35 9.71
C GLU A 372 20.41 -5.96 9.38
N ILE A 373 19.69 -5.40 10.35
CA ILE A 373 18.33 -4.91 10.20
C ILE A 373 18.29 -3.39 10.38
N VAL A 374 17.77 -2.69 9.39
CA VAL A 374 17.68 -1.21 9.36
C VAL A 374 16.24 -0.77 9.27
N ASP A 375 15.83 0.13 10.15
CA ASP A 375 14.52 0.80 10.10
C ASP A 375 14.64 2.21 9.51
N ILE A 376 13.86 2.48 8.46
CA ILE A 376 13.77 3.79 7.80
C ILE A 376 12.52 4.49 8.29
N VAL A 377 12.71 5.55 9.09
CA VAL A 377 11.63 6.29 9.75
C VAL A 377 11.90 7.80 9.75
N HIS A 378 10.87 8.62 9.96
CA HIS A 378 11.05 10.04 10.22
C HIS A 378 11.47 10.27 11.68
N ASP A 379 12.13 11.40 11.96
CA ASP A 379 12.61 11.75 13.32
C ASP A 379 11.49 11.74 14.40
N CYS A 380 10.25 12.09 14.04
CA CYS A 380 9.11 12.06 14.96
C CYS A 380 8.59 10.64 15.29
N GLN A 381 9.07 9.62 14.59
CA GLN A 381 8.72 8.22 14.83
C GLN A 381 9.69 7.54 15.82
N VAL A 382 10.81 8.19 16.13
CA VAL A 382 11.75 7.71 17.15
C VAL A 382 11.26 8.15 18.52
N VAL A 383 10.84 7.20 19.34
CA VAL A 383 10.17 7.43 20.62
C VAL A 383 11.04 7.01 21.80
N ASP A 384 11.00 7.81 22.85
CA ASP A 384 11.60 7.49 24.16
C ASP A 384 10.51 6.92 25.09
N ILE A 385 9.97 5.79 24.68
CA ILE A 385 8.96 5.06 25.45
C ILE A 385 9.44 3.61 25.45
N GLU A 386 9.47 2.97 26.61
CA GLU A 386 9.60 1.53 26.70
C GLU A 386 8.24 0.88 26.34
N PRO A 387 7.97 0.56 25.07
CA PRO A 387 6.83 -0.26 24.75
C PRO A 387 7.07 -1.63 25.33
N VAL A 388 6.06 -2.25 25.88
CA VAL A 388 6.16 -3.64 26.34
C VAL A 388 6.45 -4.51 25.12
N ALA A 389 7.70 -4.98 25.02
CA ALA A 389 8.12 -5.88 23.96
C ALA A 389 7.50 -7.26 24.18
N ALA A 390 7.00 -7.88 23.11
CA ALA A 390 6.71 -9.30 23.12
C ALA A 390 7.99 -10.11 22.81
N GLU A 391 8.03 -11.35 23.23
CA GLU A 391 9.19 -12.24 22.99
C GLU A 391 9.52 -12.46 21.50
N HIS A 392 8.56 -12.22 20.62
CA HIS A 392 8.69 -12.41 19.17
C HIS A 392 9.00 -11.12 18.42
N ASP A 393 9.01 -9.97 19.09
CA ASP A 393 9.30 -8.69 18.43
C ASP A 393 10.77 -8.64 17.97
N VAL A 394 10.96 -8.43 16.68
CA VAL A 394 12.29 -8.29 16.06
C VAL A 394 12.81 -6.88 16.29
N ARG A 395 14.01 -6.77 16.87
CA ARG A 395 14.68 -5.48 17.07
C ARG A 395 15.59 -5.18 15.90
N VAL A 396 15.72 -3.89 15.58
CA VAL A 396 16.58 -3.40 14.51
C VAL A 396 17.99 -3.05 15.04
N ASP A 397 19.01 -3.17 14.19
CA ASP A 397 20.39 -2.78 14.52
C ASP A 397 20.64 -1.29 14.31
N TRP A 398 19.89 -0.70 13.37
CA TRP A 398 20.06 0.68 12.99
C TRP A 398 18.73 1.37 12.76
N ILE A 399 18.67 2.63 13.16
CA ILE A 399 17.56 3.54 12.87
C ILE A 399 18.13 4.66 12.00
N ILE A 400 17.57 4.84 10.80
CA ILE A 400 17.96 5.92 9.89
C ILE A 400 16.79 6.89 9.74
N THR A 401 17.06 8.16 10.05
CA THR A 401 16.11 9.26 9.86
C THR A 401 16.69 10.31 8.90
N PRO A 402 15.89 11.28 8.43
CA PRO A 402 16.40 12.40 7.63
C PRO A 402 17.55 13.16 8.29
N THR A 403 17.62 13.23 9.64
CA THR A 403 18.62 14.04 10.35
C THR A 403 19.75 13.21 10.96
N ARG A 404 19.55 11.93 11.26
CA ARG A 404 20.51 11.12 12.03
C ARG A 404 20.50 9.64 11.64
N THR A 405 21.60 8.97 11.99
CA THR A 405 21.76 7.52 11.96
C THR A 405 22.10 7.07 13.38
N VAL A 406 21.33 6.15 13.93
CA VAL A 406 21.47 5.64 15.29
C VAL A 406 21.79 4.15 15.24
N ARG A 407 22.90 3.75 15.85
CA ARG A 407 23.22 2.34 16.06
C ARG A 407 22.59 1.90 17.38
N VAL A 408 21.81 0.83 17.31
CA VAL A 408 21.23 0.19 18.50
C VAL A 408 22.29 -0.69 19.17
N ARG A 409 22.38 -0.61 20.49
CA ARG A 409 23.36 -1.39 21.25
C ARG A 409 22.72 -2.70 21.70
N GLY A 410 23.30 -3.83 21.24
CA GLY A 410 22.91 -5.17 21.69
C GLY A 410 21.46 -5.54 21.39
N PRO A 411 20.98 -5.43 20.14
CA PRO A 411 19.62 -5.80 19.82
C PRO A 411 19.40 -7.27 20.14
N LEU A 412 18.35 -7.55 20.91
CA LEU A 412 17.88 -8.93 21.10
C LEU A 412 17.07 -9.33 19.87
N ARG A 413 17.42 -10.45 19.28
CA ARG A 413 16.63 -11.05 18.19
C ARG A 413 15.93 -12.29 18.70
N PRO A 414 14.63 -12.45 18.42
CA PRO A 414 13.95 -13.69 18.71
C PRO A 414 14.56 -14.82 17.84
N PRO A 415 14.45 -16.07 18.26
CA PRO A 415 14.75 -17.21 17.40
C PRO A 415 14.04 -17.07 16.07
N GLY A 416 14.75 -17.29 14.97
CA GLY A 416 14.20 -17.20 13.60
C GLY A 416 13.29 -18.38 13.26
N GLN A 417 12.27 -18.63 14.08
CA GLN A 417 11.29 -19.72 13.91
C GLN A 417 9.90 -19.18 13.93
N VAL A 418 9.05 -19.74 13.08
CA VAL A 418 7.63 -19.41 13.04
C VAL A 418 6.95 -19.87 14.33
N ARG A 419 6.39 -18.93 15.06
CA ARG A 419 5.61 -19.17 16.31
C ARG A 419 4.21 -19.63 15.93
N TRP A 420 4.03 -20.94 15.71
CA TRP A 420 2.78 -21.52 15.24
C TRP A 420 1.61 -21.23 16.17
N GLU A 421 1.86 -21.13 17.47
CA GLU A 421 0.86 -20.81 18.48
C GLU A 421 0.26 -19.39 18.32
N LEU A 422 1.00 -18.46 17.71
CA LEU A 422 0.54 -17.08 17.49
C LEU A 422 -0.23 -16.91 16.17
N ILE A 423 -0.04 -17.83 15.22
CA ILE A 423 -0.66 -17.73 13.89
C ILE A 423 -1.82 -18.71 13.71
N ALA A 424 -1.90 -19.76 14.54
CA ALA A 424 -2.96 -20.76 14.47
C ALA A 424 -4.35 -20.12 14.60
N GLY A 425 -5.23 -20.41 13.65
CA GLY A 425 -6.59 -19.87 13.59
C GLY A 425 -6.69 -18.40 13.13
N THR A 426 -5.57 -17.77 12.73
CA THR A 426 -5.55 -16.42 12.17
C THR A 426 -5.45 -16.44 10.64
N GLU A 427 -5.67 -15.29 9.99
CA GLU A 427 -5.45 -15.13 8.54
C GLU A 427 -4.00 -15.43 8.12
N LEU A 428 -3.04 -15.35 9.02
CA LEU A 428 -1.63 -15.61 8.74
C LEU A 428 -1.37 -17.08 8.35
N GLU A 429 -2.20 -18.04 8.83
CA GLU A 429 -2.13 -19.43 8.37
C GLU A 429 -2.37 -19.61 6.87
N LEU A 430 -3.12 -18.68 6.26
CA LEU A 430 -3.50 -18.74 4.84
C LEU A 430 -2.40 -18.21 3.91
N ILE A 431 -1.38 -17.57 4.46
CA ILE A 431 -0.25 -17.02 3.70
C ILE A 431 0.52 -18.16 3.03
N PRO A 432 0.79 -18.10 1.69
CA PRO A 432 1.41 -19.20 0.96
C PRO A 432 2.70 -19.75 1.57
N PRO A 433 3.72 -18.93 1.96
CA PRO A 433 4.94 -19.43 2.60
C PRO A 433 4.67 -20.17 3.92
N VAL A 434 3.70 -19.70 4.72
CA VAL A 434 3.31 -20.34 6.00
C VAL A 434 2.68 -21.70 5.73
N ARG A 435 1.79 -21.79 4.76
CA ARG A 435 1.17 -23.07 4.34
C ARG A 435 2.20 -24.07 3.83
N ASP A 436 3.18 -23.60 3.09
CA ASP A 436 4.26 -24.45 2.55
C ASP A 436 5.13 -25.00 3.68
N LEU A 437 5.50 -24.19 4.66
CA LEU A 437 6.22 -24.65 5.86
C LEU A 437 5.39 -25.65 6.67
N ALA A 438 4.13 -25.38 6.94
CA ALA A 438 3.23 -26.30 7.64
C ALA A 438 3.13 -27.66 6.92
N ALA A 439 3.05 -27.63 5.59
CA ALA A 439 3.01 -28.85 4.78
C ALA A 439 4.33 -29.64 4.85
N ARG A 440 5.49 -28.97 4.94
CA ARG A 440 6.80 -29.63 5.13
C ARG A 440 6.92 -30.27 6.49
N ALA A 441 6.56 -29.56 7.57
CA ALA A 441 6.57 -30.08 8.92
C ALA A 441 5.72 -31.36 9.05
N ARG A 442 4.52 -31.38 8.45
CA ARG A 442 3.64 -32.57 8.42
C ARG A 442 4.25 -33.74 7.63
N ARG A 443 5.00 -33.48 6.57
CA ARG A 443 5.68 -34.55 5.78
C ARG A 443 6.86 -35.12 6.56
N GLY A 444 7.65 -34.29 7.22
CA GLY A 444 8.77 -34.71 8.08
C GLY A 444 8.31 -35.60 9.24
N LEU A 445 7.21 -35.25 9.91
CA LEU A 445 6.62 -36.06 10.97
C LEU A 445 6.10 -37.42 10.48
N ARG A 446 5.55 -37.50 9.25
CA ARG A 446 5.13 -38.79 8.64
C ARG A 446 6.34 -39.64 8.25
N GLY A 447 7.43 -39.04 7.79
CA GLY A 447 8.67 -39.76 7.46
C GLY A 447 9.33 -40.39 8.69
N HIS A 448 9.33 -39.71 9.85
CA HIS A 448 9.84 -40.26 11.11
C HIS A 448 8.99 -41.45 11.64
N ARG A 449 7.66 -41.39 11.54
CA ARG A 449 6.81 -42.50 11.93
C ARG A 449 6.98 -43.74 11.06
N ILE A 450 7.30 -43.59 9.79
CA ILE A 450 7.53 -44.75 8.89
C ILE A 450 8.87 -45.43 9.21
N ILE A 451 9.84 -44.71 9.72
CA ILE A 451 11.16 -45.28 10.12
C ILE A 451 11.08 -46.01 11.48
N GLU A 452 10.22 -45.57 12.41
CA GLU A 452 10.03 -46.23 13.70
C GLU A 452 9.14 -47.49 13.64
N GLU A 453 8.33 -47.66 12.60
CA GLU A 453 7.43 -48.83 12.39
C GLU A 453 8.02 -49.94 11.51
N ALA A 454 9.31 -49.88 11.15
CA ALA A 454 9.95 -51.01 10.46
C ALA A 454 10.15 -52.19 11.44
N PRO A 455 9.46 -53.32 11.29
CA PRO A 455 9.57 -54.43 12.21
C PRO A 455 10.97 -55.02 12.13
N GLY A 456 11.66 -55.05 13.28
CA GLY A 456 12.91 -55.75 13.40
C GLY A 456 12.78 -57.19 12.95
N ASN A 457 13.55 -57.54 11.93
CA ASN A 457 13.71 -58.91 11.44
C ASN A 457 14.29 -59.77 12.57
N ARG A 458 13.45 -60.55 13.24
CA ARG A 458 13.91 -61.63 14.11
C ARG A 458 14.13 -62.86 13.28
N ASP A 459 15.34 -62.99 12.79
CA ASP A 459 15.88 -64.31 12.41
C ASP A 459 16.07 -65.14 13.69
N THR A 460 15.32 -66.20 13.79
CA THR A 460 15.71 -67.34 14.63
C THR A 460 15.44 -68.63 13.86
N ARG A 461 16.55 -69.25 13.49
CA ARG A 461 16.82 -70.65 13.27
C ARG A 461 15.75 -71.46 12.53
#